data_5dcc417b5b04e1d23ab5a4494a88ed5b
#
_entry.id   5dcc417b5b04e1d23ab5a4494a88ed5b
#
_cell.length_a   1.000
_cell.length_b   1.000
_cell.length_c   1.000
_cell.angle_alpha   90.00
_cell.angle_beta   90.00
_cell.angle_gamma   90.00
#
_symmetry.space_group_name_H-M   'P 1'
#
loop_
_entity.id
_entity.type
_entity.pdbx_description
1 polymer ?
#
loop_
_entity_poly.entity_id
_entity_poly.type
_entity_poly.pdbx_seq_one_letter_code
_entity_poly.pdbx_strand_id
1 'polypeptide(L)' 'MANLAINGGPPVRNKPISKWPIFDEKEKNYLLKTLENGEWCRIAGEMNKEFEKKFSEFQDVKHTVTVYN' A
#
# COMPACT_ATOMS: atom_id res chain seq x y z
N MET A 1 -40.07 -13.06 -11.30
CA MET A 1 -39.14 -12.93 -10.16
C MET A 1 -37.74 -13.25 -10.63
N ALA A 2 -36.78 -12.40 -10.31
CA ALA A 2 -35.39 -12.64 -10.72
C ALA A 2 -34.80 -13.84 -9.96
N ASN A 3 -34.01 -14.63 -10.66
CA ASN A 3 -33.29 -15.72 -10.04
C ASN A 3 -32.10 -15.23 -9.24
N LEU A 4 -31.84 -15.87 -8.10
CA LEU A 4 -30.60 -15.64 -7.37
C LEU A 4 -29.41 -16.14 -8.16
N ALA A 5 -28.26 -15.51 -8.01
CA ALA A 5 -27.06 -15.93 -8.72
C ALA A 5 -26.68 -17.38 -8.46
N ILE A 6 -26.89 -17.86 -7.23
CA ILE A 6 -26.63 -19.25 -6.86
C ILE A 6 -27.53 -20.24 -7.60
N ASN A 7 -28.69 -19.78 -8.08
CA ASN A 7 -29.65 -20.59 -8.83
C ASN A 7 -29.59 -20.32 -10.34
N GLY A 8 -28.48 -19.80 -10.84
CA GLY A 8 -28.28 -19.53 -12.26
C GLY A 8 -28.66 -18.13 -12.71
N GLY A 9 -29.07 -17.27 -11.81
CA GLY A 9 -29.36 -15.87 -12.14
C GLY A 9 -28.10 -15.05 -12.36
N PRO A 10 -28.24 -13.83 -12.91
CA PRO A 10 -27.07 -12.98 -13.15
C PRO A 10 -26.45 -12.51 -11.81
N PRO A 11 -25.13 -12.59 -11.66
CA PRO A 11 -24.46 -12.07 -10.47
C PRO A 11 -24.48 -10.55 -10.46
N VAL A 12 -24.40 -9.96 -9.26
CA VAL A 12 -24.31 -8.50 -9.10
C VAL A 12 -23.03 -7.98 -9.74
N ARG A 13 -21.95 -8.76 -9.67
CA ARG A 13 -20.66 -8.38 -10.22
C ARG A 13 -20.20 -9.39 -11.26
N ASN A 14 -19.91 -8.90 -12.47
CA ASN A 14 -19.41 -9.73 -13.58
C ASN A 14 -17.90 -9.57 -13.79
N LYS A 15 -17.30 -8.57 -13.15
CA LYS A 15 -15.86 -8.31 -13.30
C LYS A 15 -15.07 -9.16 -12.33
N PRO A 16 -13.91 -9.68 -12.72
CA PRO A 16 -13.06 -10.40 -11.77
C PRO A 16 -12.57 -9.47 -10.67
N ILE A 17 -12.34 -10.04 -9.49
CA ILE A 17 -11.74 -9.29 -8.39
C ILE A 17 -10.28 -9.06 -8.72
N SER A 18 -9.80 -7.83 -8.49
CA SER A 18 -8.40 -7.48 -8.75
C SER A 18 -7.46 -8.37 -7.94
N LYS A 19 -6.33 -8.72 -8.54
CA LYS A 19 -5.31 -9.50 -7.84
C LYS A 19 -4.64 -8.63 -6.79
N TRP A 20 -4.30 -9.24 -5.69
CA TRP A 20 -3.52 -8.60 -4.62
C TRP A 20 -2.10 -9.15 -4.65
N PRO A 21 -1.05 -8.36 -4.42
CA PRO A 21 -1.08 -6.94 -4.06
C PRO A 21 -1.27 -6.03 -5.27
N ILE A 22 -1.81 -4.84 -5.04
CA ILE A 22 -1.96 -3.80 -6.05
C ILE A 22 -0.82 -2.81 -5.87
N PHE A 23 -0.03 -2.61 -6.91
CA PHE A 23 1.11 -1.69 -6.89
C PHE A 23 1.29 -1.05 -8.26
N ASP A 24 2.05 0.04 -8.29
CA ASP A 24 2.38 0.74 -9.54
C ASP A 24 3.88 1.05 -9.61
N GLU A 25 4.27 1.87 -10.56
CA GLU A 25 5.67 2.23 -10.76
C GLU A 25 6.26 3.02 -9.58
N LYS A 26 5.45 3.72 -8.82
CA LYS A 26 5.94 4.47 -7.65
C LYS A 26 6.47 3.54 -6.58
N GLU A 27 5.72 2.50 -6.23
CA GLU A 27 6.17 1.52 -5.24
C GLU A 27 7.42 0.81 -5.71
N LYS A 28 7.46 0.44 -7.00
CA LYS A 28 8.63 -0.21 -7.60
C LYS A 28 9.87 0.68 -7.49
N ASN A 29 9.74 1.96 -7.83
CA ASN A 29 10.85 2.89 -7.80
C ASN A 29 11.36 3.14 -6.39
N TYR A 30 10.47 3.24 -5.40
CA TYR A 30 10.87 3.38 -4.01
C TYR A 30 11.64 2.17 -3.50
N LEU A 31 11.17 0.97 -3.84
CA LEU A 31 11.86 -0.26 -3.47
C LEU A 31 13.25 -0.35 -4.11
N LEU A 32 13.34 -0.02 -5.40
CA LEU A 32 14.62 -0.03 -6.11
C LEU A 32 15.58 0.98 -5.50
N LYS A 33 15.12 2.17 -5.18
CA LYS A 33 15.94 3.19 -4.55
C LYS A 33 16.48 2.72 -3.20
N THR A 34 15.65 2.09 -2.39
CA THR A 34 16.05 1.55 -1.11
C THR A 34 17.08 0.44 -1.27
N LEU A 35 16.86 -0.45 -2.24
CA LEU A 35 17.78 -1.55 -2.51
C LEU A 35 19.16 -1.03 -2.97
N GLU A 36 19.15 -0.05 -3.85
CA GLU A 36 20.39 0.49 -4.44
C GLU A 36 21.21 1.29 -3.44
N ASN A 37 20.57 2.08 -2.57
CA ASN A 37 21.34 2.90 -1.63
C ASN A 37 21.87 2.11 -0.43
N GLY A 38 21.34 0.93 -0.16
CA GLY A 38 21.84 0.07 0.91
C GLY A 38 21.54 0.52 2.32
N GLU A 39 20.80 1.61 2.48
CA GLU A 39 20.47 2.17 3.79
C GLU A 39 19.08 1.72 4.21
N TRP A 40 19.00 0.54 4.81
CA TRP A 40 17.73 -0.13 5.05
C TRP A 40 17.16 0.07 6.44
N CYS A 41 17.96 0.55 7.38
CA CYS A 41 17.45 0.76 8.73
C CYS A 41 16.94 2.19 8.90
N ARG A 42 16.07 2.38 9.90
CA ARG A 42 15.44 3.68 10.16
C ARG A 42 16.44 4.80 10.41
N ILE A 43 17.52 4.50 11.11
CA ILE A 43 18.49 5.53 11.50
C ILE A 43 19.23 6.08 10.28
N ALA A 44 19.62 5.23 9.37
CA ALA A 44 20.37 5.61 8.17
C ALA A 44 19.46 5.80 6.95
N GLY A 45 18.35 5.08 6.86
CA GLY A 45 17.49 5.07 5.68
C GLY A 45 16.59 6.28 5.58
N GLU A 46 16.47 6.83 4.39
CA GLU A 46 15.61 7.98 4.13
C GLU A 46 14.14 7.61 3.96
N MET A 47 13.85 6.39 3.54
CA MET A 47 12.48 5.97 3.24
C MET A 47 11.59 5.99 4.49
N ASN A 48 12.12 5.55 5.63
CA ASN A 48 11.38 5.61 6.89
C ASN A 48 11.09 7.05 7.31
N LYS A 49 12.07 7.93 7.13
CA LYS A 49 11.88 9.36 7.46
C LYS A 49 10.84 9.98 6.55
N GLU A 50 10.87 9.68 5.27
CA GLU A 50 9.89 10.20 4.32
C GLU A 50 8.49 9.67 4.63
N PHE A 51 8.37 8.39 4.97
CA PHE A 51 7.10 7.81 5.37
C PHE A 51 6.56 8.46 6.64
N GLU A 52 7.41 8.64 7.65
CA GLU A 52 7.03 9.28 8.90
C GLU A 52 6.52 10.70 8.67
N LYS A 53 7.20 11.45 7.80
CA LYS A 53 6.79 12.81 7.46
C LYS A 53 5.42 12.83 6.78
N LYS A 54 5.24 12.01 5.77
CA LYS A 54 3.97 11.96 5.02
C LYS A 54 2.82 11.45 5.87
N PHE A 55 3.09 10.49 6.74
CA PHE A 55 2.08 9.98 7.66
C PHE A 55 1.68 11.03 8.69
N SER A 56 2.64 11.80 9.20
CA SER A 56 2.37 12.92 10.10
C SER A 56 1.47 13.96 9.44
N GLU A 57 1.75 14.30 8.19
CA GLU A 57 0.92 15.23 7.42
C GLU A 57 -0.49 14.69 7.22
N PHE A 58 -0.60 13.41 6.87
CA PHE A 58 -1.89 12.76 6.64
C PHE A 58 -2.74 12.75 7.91
N GLN A 59 -2.14 12.48 9.06
CA GLN A 59 -2.83 12.41 10.34
C GLN A 59 -2.95 13.77 11.06
N ASP A 60 -2.34 14.81 10.49
CA ASP A 60 -2.30 16.15 11.09
C ASP A 60 -1.74 16.13 12.52
N VAL A 61 -0.61 15.47 12.68
CA VAL A 61 0.14 15.40 13.95
C VAL A 61 1.56 15.91 13.72
N LYS A 62 2.23 16.33 14.81
CA LYS A 62 3.57 16.89 14.72
C LYS A 62 4.63 15.84 14.41
N HIS A 63 4.54 14.69 15.03
CA HIS A 63 5.57 13.66 14.95
C HIS A 63 4.97 12.29 14.76
N THR A 64 5.69 11.46 14.03
CA THR A 64 5.37 10.05 13.81
C THR A 64 6.65 9.24 13.92
N VAL A 65 6.59 8.09 14.53
CA VAL A 65 7.74 7.20 14.66
C VAL A 65 7.34 5.80 14.21
N THR A 66 8.11 5.24 13.28
CA THR A 66 7.91 3.85 12.86
C THR A 66 8.52 2.92 13.90
N VAL A 67 7.81 1.86 14.23
CA VAL A 67 8.26 0.88 15.22
C VAL A 67 8.08 -0.52 14.66
N TYR A 68 8.80 -1.46 15.24
CA TYR A 68 8.78 -2.84 14.79
C TYR A 68 7.45 -3.52 15.12
N ASN A 69 6.89 -3.25 16.26
CA ASN A 69 5.59 -3.78 16.70
C ASN A 69 4.65 -2.65 17.09
#